data_b31515d63ade91c74671ee2ab3e23cda
#
_entry.id   b31515d63ade91c74671ee2ab3e23cda
#
_cell.length_a   1.000
_cell.length_b   1.000
_cell.length_c   1.000
_cell.angle_alpha   90.00
_cell.angle_beta   90.00
_cell.angle_gamma   90.00
#
_symmetry.space_group_name_H-M   'P 1'
#
loop_
_entity.id
_entity.type
_entity.pdbx_description
1 polymer ?
#
loop_
_entity_poly.entity_id
_entity_poly.type
_entity_poly.pdbx_seq_one_letter_code
_entity_poly.pdbx_strand_id
1 'polypeptide(L)'
;MKGTVRRSWLFGAALCVVALILLLGAVGCGGEETTTSAATAEPLVIGAAMGMIGDAAAGDVPVSLALQYSVELLNEAGGVAGHPVELIIKDMKSDPALGATVANELLDEGAQVIVGPAFPGMAVGVIQAAAARNVSVLAGCATQPEYTTVGGAKAYLVAFGDNVQAAAMAEYALEQGYRTVYTMVSPDLSYTAKLPVFFSEVFTQGGGEEIGTDTFSIGQQDFQAQVTKIAGLPTQPDCIYTGMFVPDVGVFLKQLRAAGVTAPLLGADGLDQQPLIDLAGEDCEGTAFSTHGFASPGSKLADYVAGFTEWNGGKPPEANAFAGLGADCIAIIKAAVEAAGSVDPAAIGEALGNIENLEVVTGTITYKGTSGIPMKTVTVAAVENGKFVLKEQFVPTNIPTP
;
A
#
# COMPACT_ATOMS: atom_id res chain seq x y z
N MET A 1 -52.60 21.50 -12.22
CA MET A 1 -53.53 20.53 -11.66
C MET A 1 -52.72 19.74 -10.63
N LYS A 2 -52.69 20.15 -9.42
CA LYS A 2 -53.48 19.87 -8.20
C LYS A 2 -53.56 18.37 -7.90
N GLY A 3 -52.95 17.96 -6.76
CA GLY A 3 -53.18 16.68 -6.14
C GLY A 3 -52.32 16.46 -4.91
N THR A 4 -52.51 17.27 -3.87
CA THR A 4 -52.01 17.06 -2.50
C THR A 4 -52.90 16.03 -1.80
N VAL A 5 -52.30 15.07 -1.09
CA VAL A 5 -53.02 14.32 -0.04
C VAL A 5 -52.18 14.33 1.24
N ARG A 6 -52.68 15.11 2.20
CA ARG A 6 -52.38 15.04 3.64
C ARG A 6 -53.11 13.82 4.23
N ARG A 7 -52.53 13.14 5.20
CA ARG A 7 -53.27 12.40 6.22
C ARG A 7 -52.70 12.60 7.60
N SER A 8 -53.58 13.07 8.43
CA SER A 8 -53.52 13.54 9.81
C SER A 8 -53.57 12.39 10.84
N TRP A 9 -52.85 12.54 11.88
CA TRP A 9 -53.10 12.40 13.32
C TRP A 9 -54.39 11.72 13.78
N LEU A 10 -54.26 10.74 14.69
CA LEU A 10 -55.25 10.52 15.76
C LEU A 10 -54.53 10.09 17.05
N PHE A 11 -54.77 10.89 18.07
CA PHE A 11 -54.50 10.67 19.49
C PHE A 11 -55.46 9.62 20.06
N GLY A 12 -54.96 8.83 21.05
CA GLY A 12 -55.81 7.99 21.91
C GLY A 12 -55.17 7.81 23.27
N ALA A 13 -55.64 8.62 24.21
CA ALA A 13 -55.31 8.49 25.66
C ALA A 13 -56.36 7.61 26.33
N ALA A 14 -55.93 6.78 27.28
CA ALA A 14 -56.75 6.23 28.38
C ALA A 14 -55.78 5.72 29.49
N LEU A 15 -55.72 6.33 30.50
CA LEU A 15 -56.22 6.51 31.87
C LEU A 15 -56.18 5.24 32.71
N CYS A 16 -55.36 5.31 33.76
CA CYS A 16 -55.36 4.80 35.11
C CYS A 16 -56.30 3.68 35.56
N VAL A 17 -55.72 2.64 36.24
CA VAL A 17 -56.32 2.12 37.44
C VAL A 17 -55.19 1.78 38.45
N VAL A 18 -55.30 2.41 39.62
CA VAL A 18 -54.54 2.13 40.87
C VAL A 18 -55.21 0.96 41.60
N ALA A 19 -54.47 -0.03 42.00
CA ALA A 19 -54.91 -0.97 43.09
C ALA A 19 -53.73 -1.25 43.99
N LEU A 20 -53.84 -0.76 45.18
CA LEU A 20 -53.03 -0.94 46.38
C LEU A 20 -53.37 -2.28 47.02
N ILE A 21 -52.43 -3.19 47.22
CA ILE A 21 -52.54 -4.27 48.23
C ILE A 21 -51.21 -4.35 49.01
N LEU A 22 -51.36 -4.27 50.33
CA LEU A 22 -50.31 -4.27 51.35
C LEU A 22 -49.96 -5.69 51.81
N LEU A 23 -48.67 -5.87 52.16
CA LEU A 23 -48.07 -6.65 53.23
C LEU A 23 -48.08 -8.19 53.15
N LEU A 24 -46.89 -8.79 53.08
CA LEU A 24 -46.23 -9.47 54.21
C LEU A 24 -44.91 -10.15 53.75
N GLY A 25 -43.91 -9.90 54.50
CA GLY A 25 -42.57 -10.24 54.53
C GLY A 25 -42.09 -11.65 54.19
N ALA A 26 -40.90 -11.67 53.56
CA ALA A 26 -39.86 -12.68 53.79
C ALA A 26 -38.50 -12.06 53.54
N VAL A 27 -37.65 -12.15 54.53
CA VAL A 27 -36.21 -11.85 54.47
C VAL A 27 -35.57 -12.80 53.44
N GLY A 28 -35.03 -12.29 52.39
CA GLY A 28 -34.23 -13.02 51.39
C GLY A 28 -33.04 -12.17 50.99
N CYS A 29 -31.84 -12.71 51.14
CA CYS A 29 -30.55 -12.13 50.92
C CYS A 29 -30.49 -11.25 49.67
N GLY A 30 -29.98 -10.02 49.85
CA GLY A 30 -29.63 -9.12 48.80
C GLY A 30 -28.49 -9.70 47.95
N GLY A 31 -28.83 -10.10 46.73
CA GLY A 31 -27.88 -10.16 45.65
C GLY A 31 -27.98 -8.81 44.94
N GLU A 32 -27.04 -7.91 45.20
CA GLU A 32 -26.77 -6.80 44.26
C GLU A 32 -26.43 -7.43 42.92
N GLU A 33 -27.35 -7.40 41.99
CA GLU A 33 -27.00 -7.47 40.58
C GLU A 33 -26.16 -6.24 40.28
N THR A 34 -24.83 -6.36 40.50
CA THR A 34 -23.85 -5.53 39.86
C THR A 34 -24.02 -5.74 38.37
N THR A 35 -24.82 -4.91 37.72
CA THR A 35 -24.67 -4.64 36.31
C THR A 35 -23.26 -4.09 36.13
N THR A 36 -22.30 -4.99 35.94
CA THR A 36 -20.99 -4.66 35.39
C THR A 36 -21.28 -4.12 34.00
N SER A 37 -21.37 -2.80 33.89
CA SER A 37 -21.15 -2.13 32.62
C SER A 37 -19.79 -2.67 32.15
N ALA A 38 -19.79 -3.51 31.11
CA ALA A 38 -18.57 -3.90 30.46
C ALA A 38 -17.89 -2.58 30.07
N ALA A 39 -16.81 -2.25 30.78
CA ALA A 39 -15.98 -1.13 30.37
C ALA A 39 -15.60 -1.42 28.93
N THR A 40 -16.03 -0.58 28.00
CA THR A 40 -15.57 -0.67 26.61
C THR A 40 -14.06 -0.59 26.65
N ALA A 41 -13.39 -1.61 26.11
CA ALA A 41 -11.94 -1.64 26.08
C ALA A 41 -11.43 -0.37 25.39
N GLU A 42 -10.30 0.17 25.86
CA GLU A 42 -9.66 1.33 25.24
C GLU A 42 -9.43 1.06 23.74
N PRO A 43 -9.74 1.99 22.83
CA PRO A 43 -9.59 1.76 21.40
C PRO A 43 -8.13 1.54 21.01
N LEU A 44 -7.91 0.70 20.00
CA LEU A 44 -6.65 0.68 19.23
C LEU A 44 -6.68 1.85 18.25
N VAL A 45 -5.84 2.85 18.46
CA VAL A 45 -5.72 4.01 17.58
C VAL A 45 -4.61 3.77 16.56
N ILE A 46 -4.96 3.73 15.29
CA ILE A 46 -4.04 3.63 14.15
C ILE A 46 -3.91 5.02 13.52
N GLY A 47 -2.72 5.60 13.55
CA GLY A 47 -2.42 6.83 12.83
C GLY A 47 -2.01 6.53 11.38
N ALA A 48 -2.34 7.41 10.45
CA ALA A 48 -1.86 7.34 9.07
C ALA A 48 -1.36 8.72 8.61
N ALA A 49 -0.05 8.81 8.34
CA ALA A 49 0.62 10.01 7.83
C ALA A 49 0.82 9.84 6.33
N MET A 50 -0.04 10.43 5.51
CA MET A 50 -0.16 10.15 4.07
C MET A 50 0.05 11.40 3.22
N GLY A 51 0.61 11.25 2.03
CA GLY A 51 0.61 12.29 1.01
C GLY A 51 -0.63 12.18 0.12
N MET A 52 -1.72 12.84 0.51
CA MET A 52 -2.99 12.74 -0.22
C MET A 52 -3.02 13.58 -1.51
N ILE A 53 -2.05 14.47 -1.69
CA ILE A 53 -1.80 15.25 -2.91
C ILE A 53 -0.29 15.27 -3.20
N GLY A 54 0.10 15.57 -4.45
CA GLY A 54 1.50 15.60 -4.87
C GLY A 54 2.05 14.21 -5.21
N ASP A 55 3.38 14.04 -5.14
CA ASP A 55 4.08 12.87 -5.70
C ASP A 55 3.74 11.54 -5.02
N ALA A 56 3.39 11.55 -3.73
CA ALA A 56 3.02 10.34 -3.00
C ALA A 56 1.56 9.91 -3.23
N ALA A 57 0.71 10.78 -3.79
CA ALA A 57 -0.73 10.54 -3.86
C ALA A 57 -1.10 9.26 -4.64
N ALA A 58 -0.35 8.93 -5.69
CA ALA A 58 -0.60 7.74 -6.50
C ALA A 58 -0.48 6.42 -5.69
N GLY A 59 0.37 6.39 -4.66
CA GLY A 59 0.50 5.28 -3.73
C GLY A 59 -0.36 5.44 -2.47
N ASP A 60 -0.28 6.60 -1.84
CA ASP A 60 -0.88 6.84 -0.52
C ASP A 60 -2.42 6.92 -0.54
N VAL A 61 -3.03 7.43 -1.62
CA VAL A 61 -4.50 7.51 -1.71
C VAL A 61 -5.14 6.12 -1.78
N PRO A 62 -4.72 5.18 -2.66
CA PRO A 62 -5.24 3.82 -2.65
C PRO A 62 -5.04 3.11 -1.30
N VAL A 63 -3.85 3.28 -0.68
CA VAL A 63 -3.58 2.73 0.66
C VAL A 63 -4.54 3.31 1.70
N SER A 64 -4.74 4.63 1.73
CA SER A 64 -5.61 5.28 2.72
C SER A 64 -7.06 4.83 2.65
N LEU A 65 -7.59 4.65 1.44
CA LEU A 65 -8.93 4.11 1.23
C LEU A 65 -9.03 2.64 1.68
N ALA A 66 -7.98 1.86 1.41
CA ALA A 66 -7.91 0.47 1.86
C ALA A 66 -7.82 0.34 3.39
N LEU A 67 -7.09 1.25 4.06
CA LEU A 67 -7.08 1.33 5.53
C LEU A 67 -8.48 1.58 6.08
N GLN A 68 -9.23 2.53 5.51
CA GLN A 68 -10.60 2.86 5.93
C GLN A 68 -11.52 1.64 5.79
N TYR A 69 -11.53 1.01 4.62
CA TYR A 69 -12.35 -0.18 4.37
C TYR A 69 -11.97 -1.33 5.31
N SER A 70 -10.68 -1.60 5.48
CA SER A 70 -10.22 -2.71 6.32
C SER A 70 -10.50 -2.49 7.81
N VAL A 71 -10.43 -1.24 8.29
CA VAL A 71 -10.80 -0.89 9.68
C VAL A 71 -12.30 -1.03 9.89
N GLU A 72 -13.13 -0.66 8.92
CA GLU A 72 -14.59 -0.87 8.99
C GLU A 72 -14.90 -2.36 9.11
N LEU A 73 -14.35 -3.21 8.22
CA LEU A 73 -14.50 -4.67 8.31
C LEU A 73 -14.04 -5.23 9.65
N LEU A 74 -12.93 -4.72 10.17
CA LEU A 74 -12.37 -5.17 11.45
C LEU A 74 -13.29 -4.82 12.61
N ASN A 75 -13.88 -3.64 12.61
CA ASN A 75 -14.85 -3.20 13.63
C ASN A 75 -16.18 -3.96 13.54
N GLU A 76 -16.65 -4.25 12.32
CA GLU A 76 -17.83 -5.13 12.12
C GLU A 76 -17.61 -6.54 12.68
N ALA A 77 -16.36 -7.03 12.61
CA ALA A 77 -15.95 -8.31 13.21
C ALA A 77 -15.73 -8.25 14.74
N GLY A 78 -15.91 -7.09 15.38
CA GLY A 78 -15.76 -6.91 16.82
C GLY A 78 -14.42 -6.30 17.26
N GLY A 79 -13.67 -5.71 16.36
CA GLY A 79 -12.38 -5.06 16.62
C GLY A 79 -11.21 -6.04 16.74
N VAL A 80 -10.16 -5.65 17.45
CA VAL A 80 -8.94 -6.46 17.68
C VAL A 80 -8.82 -6.80 19.14
N ALA A 81 -8.80 -8.08 19.48
CA ALA A 81 -8.68 -8.56 20.86
C ALA A 81 -9.71 -7.90 21.83
N GLY A 82 -10.89 -7.52 21.32
CA GLY A 82 -11.95 -6.83 22.06
C GLY A 82 -11.80 -5.30 22.11
N HIS A 83 -10.78 -4.73 21.51
CA HIS A 83 -10.58 -3.28 21.35
C HIS A 83 -11.24 -2.81 20.05
N PRO A 84 -12.11 -1.78 20.06
CA PRO A 84 -12.54 -1.12 18.84
C PRO A 84 -11.33 -0.43 18.19
N VAL A 85 -11.34 -0.30 16.86
CA VAL A 85 -10.24 0.31 16.11
C VAL A 85 -10.64 1.70 15.65
N GLU A 86 -9.80 2.68 15.93
CA GLU A 86 -9.92 4.05 15.44
C GLU A 86 -8.81 4.32 14.43
N LEU A 87 -9.15 4.88 13.26
CA LEU A 87 -8.20 5.28 12.23
C LEU A 87 -8.20 6.80 12.08
N ILE A 88 -7.03 7.41 12.24
CA ILE A 88 -6.82 8.85 12.08
C ILE A 88 -5.88 9.06 10.90
N ILE A 89 -6.38 9.69 9.82
CA ILE A 89 -5.59 9.97 8.62
C ILE A 89 -5.27 11.47 8.59
N LYS A 90 -3.99 11.81 8.40
CA LYS A 90 -3.52 13.18 8.23
C LYS A 90 -2.73 13.34 6.94
N ASP A 91 -3.01 14.41 6.22
CA ASP A 91 -2.37 14.73 4.94
C ASP A 91 -1.07 15.51 5.14
N MET A 92 0.04 14.91 4.73
CA MET A 92 1.36 15.55 4.66
C MET A 92 1.58 16.38 3.40
N LYS A 93 0.65 16.32 2.43
CA LYS A 93 0.72 17.02 1.12
C LYS A 93 1.99 16.70 0.33
N SER A 94 2.54 15.52 0.51
CA SER A 94 3.84 15.10 -0.03
C SER A 94 5.02 16.02 0.35
N ASP A 95 4.89 16.76 1.47
CA ASP A 95 5.93 17.66 1.97
C ASP A 95 6.72 17.02 3.12
N PRO A 96 8.01 16.66 2.91
CA PRO A 96 8.84 16.07 3.97
C PRO A 96 8.93 16.95 5.24
N ALA A 97 8.81 18.27 5.12
CA ALA A 97 8.87 19.18 6.26
C ALA A 97 7.68 19.03 7.22
N LEU A 98 6.54 18.50 6.74
CA LEU A 98 5.36 18.24 7.57
C LEU A 98 5.42 16.92 8.33
N GLY A 99 6.33 16.01 7.99
CA GLY A 99 6.37 14.65 8.53
C GLY A 99 6.38 14.58 10.05
N ALA A 100 7.29 15.30 10.69
CA ALA A 100 7.38 15.32 12.16
C ALA A 100 6.16 15.99 12.82
N THR A 101 5.60 17.04 12.20
CA THR A 101 4.42 17.74 12.72
C THR A 101 3.21 16.82 12.69
N VAL A 102 2.93 16.21 11.53
CA VAL A 102 1.80 15.29 11.35
C VAL A 102 1.91 14.08 12.26
N ALA A 103 3.11 13.51 12.39
CA ALA A 103 3.32 12.38 13.28
C ALA A 103 3.08 12.75 14.75
N ASN A 104 3.56 13.91 15.21
CA ASN A 104 3.30 14.36 16.59
C ASN A 104 1.81 14.60 16.86
N GLU A 105 1.08 15.16 15.91
CA GLU A 105 -0.37 15.30 16.02
C GLU A 105 -1.08 13.94 16.17
N LEU A 106 -0.72 12.94 15.33
CA LEU A 106 -1.25 11.58 15.45
C LEU A 106 -0.93 10.96 16.81
N LEU A 107 0.31 11.12 17.28
CA LEU A 107 0.77 10.61 18.58
C LEU A 107 0.09 11.31 19.77
N ASP A 108 -0.21 12.59 19.65
CA ASP A 108 -0.96 13.36 20.66
C ASP A 108 -2.45 12.99 20.68
N GLU A 109 -2.99 12.51 19.56
CA GLU A 109 -4.32 11.92 19.43
C GLU A 109 -4.36 10.44 19.83
N GLY A 110 -3.23 9.88 20.30
CA GLY A 110 -3.17 8.55 20.92
C GLY A 110 -2.77 7.42 19.97
N ALA A 111 -2.22 7.71 18.78
CA ALA A 111 -1.79 6.67 17.84
C ALA A 111 -0.75 5.73 18.48
N GLN A 112 -1.05 4.43 18.49
CA GLN A 112 -0.23 3.36 19.03
C GLN A 112 0.62 2.65 17.96
N VAL A 113 0.28 2.87 16.69
CA VAL A 113 1.04 2.47 15.51
C VAL A 113 0.74 3.49 14.40
N ILE A 114 1.71 3.74 13.53
CA ILE A 114 1.53 4.67 12.40
C ILE A 114 1.73 3.91 11.09
N VAL A 115 0.84 4.12 10.12
CA VAL A 115 1.10 3.80 8.71
C VAL A 115 1.67 5.06 8.06
N GLY A 116 2.85 4.92 7.47
CA GLY A 116 3.63 6.04 6.95
C GLY A 116 3.51 6.22 5.44
N PRO A 117 4.09 7.31 4.91
CA PRO A 117 3.99 7.71 3.52
C PRO A 117 4.81 6.82 2.58
N ALA A 118 4.51 6.91 1.29
CA ALA A 118 5.09 6.10 0.23
C ALA A 118 6.62 6.21 0.06
N PHE A 119 7.25 7.32 0.46
CA PHE A 119 8.66 7.54 0.19
C PHE A 119 9.51 7.79 1.45
N PRO A 120 10.73 7.20 1.54
CA PRO A 120 11.61 7.36 2.71
C PRO A 120 11.92 8.81 3.06
N GLY A 121 12.15 9.67 2.06
CA GLY A 121 12.42 11.09 2.28
C GLY A 121 11.31 11.80 3.04
N MET A 122 10.07 11.43 2.82
CA MET A 122 8.90 11.96 3.54
C MET A 122 8.73 11.31 4.92
N ALA A 123 9.17 10.04 5.06
CA ALA A 123 8.98 9.25 6.27
C ALA A 123 9.96 9.58 7.40
N VAL A 124 11.12 10.20 7.11
CA VAL A 124 12.16 10.47 8.12
C VAL A 124 11.59 11.15 9.36
N GLY A 125 10.89 12.25 9.20
CA GLY A 125 10.27 12.99 10.30
C GLY A 125 9.21 12.19 11.05
N VAL A 126 8.42 11.39 10.31
CA VAL A 126 7.39 10.52 10.88
C VAL A 126 8.03 9.44 11.76
N ILE A 127 9.02 8.73 11.23
CA ILE A 127 9.70 7.63 11.93
C ILE A 127 10.43 8.16 13.17
N GLN A 128 11.13 9.30 13.07
CA GLN A 128 11.83 9.89 14.22
C GLN A 128 10.88 10.31 15.34
N ALA A 129 9.75 10.94 15.01
CA ALA A 129 8.74 11.32 15.99
C ALA A 129 8.09 10.09 16.66
N ALA A 130 7.76 9.06 15.87
CA ALA A 130 7.22 7.81 16.36
C ALA A 130 8.20 7.07 17.29
N ALA A 131 9.48 7.02 16.89
CA ALA A 131 10.55 6.41 17.67
C ALA A 131 10.70 7.02 19.06
N ALA A 132 10.59 8.34 19.17
CA ALA A 132 10.69 9.05 20.45
C ALA A 132 9.60 8.62 21.46
N ARG A 133 8.52 8.02 20.99
CA ARG A 133 7.40 7.49 21.80
C ARG A 133 7.27 5.97 21.73
N ASN A 134 8.28 5.25 21.25
CA ASN A 134 8.28 3.79 21.04
C ASN A 134 7.15 3.28 20.13
N VAL A 135 6.60 4.10 19.26
CA VAL A 135 5.60 3.75 18.26
C VAL A 135 6.30 3.22 17.02
N SER A 136 5.79 2.13 16.46
CA SER A 136 6.29 1.55 15.19
C SER A 136 5.62 2.20 13.99
N VAL A 137 6.34 2.21 12.86
CA VAL A 137 5.83 2.74 11.58
C VAL A 137 5.83 1.62 10.53
N LEU A 138 4.69 1.40 9.88
CA LEU A 138 4.57 0.53 8.71
C LEU A 138 4.54 1.40 7.45
N ALA A 139 5.34 1.06 6.46
CA ALA A 139 5.25 1.69 5.14
C ALA A 139 4.03 1.14 4.41
N GLY A 140 3.07 1.99 4.08
CA GLY A 140 1.84 1.57 3.41
C GLY A 140 2.11 0.95 2.03
N CYS A 141 2.99 1.58 1.24
CA CYS A 141 3.36 1.09 -0.09
C CYS A 141 4.83 1.37 -0.47
N ALA A 142 5.66 1.91 0.44
CA ALA A 142 7.07 2.11 0.14
C ALA A 142 7.79 0.78 -0.07
N THR A 143 8.72 0.79 -1.04
CA THR A 143 9.52 -0.37 -1.44
C THR A 143 11.02 -0.12 -1.26
N GLN A 144 11.42 1.12 -0.98
CA GLN A 144 12.82 1.48 -0.81
C GLN A 144 13.37 0.91 0.51
N PRO A 145 14.42 0.06 0.47
CA PRO A 145 15.00 -0.58 1.64
C PRO A 145 15.44 0.38 2.75
N GLU A 146 15.91 1.57 2.39
CA GLU A 146 16.31 2.61 3.34
C GLU A 146 15.21 3.08 4.27
N TYR A 147 13.94 2.84 3.95
CA TYR A 147 12.80 3.19 4.81
C TYR A 147 12.97 2.60 6.22
N THR A 148 13.50 1.40 6.34
CA THR A 148 13.68 0.72 7.62
C THR A 148 14.86 1.25 8.44
N THR A 149 15.68 2.12 7.87
CA THR A 149 16.92 2.63 8.51
C THR A 149 16.95 4.14 8.70
N VAL A 150 16.17 4.93 7.93
CA VAL A 150 16.27 6.40 7.94
C VAL A 150 15.88 7.07 9.25
N GLY A 151 15.09 6.45 10.09
CA GLY A 151 14.60 7.04 11.34
C GLY A 151 15.22 6.45 12.61
N GLY A 152 16.05 5.41 12.49
CA GLY A 152 16.68 4.72 13.62
C GLY A 152 15.71 3.97 14.52
N ALA A 153 14.51 3.63 14.04
CA ALA A 153 13.47 3.03 14.83
C ALA A 153 12.77 1.87 14.11
N LYS A 154 11.86 1.25 14.81
CA LYS A 154 10.98 0.16 14.38
C LYS A 154 10.11 0.57 13.19
N ALA A 155 10.70 0.61 12.00
CA ALA A 155 10.04 0.85 10.74
C ALA A 155 10.06 -0.42 9.88
N TYR A 156 8.94 -0.73 9.26
CA TYR A 156 8.72 -1.98 8.53
C TYR A 156 8.17 -1.68 7.14
N LEU A 157 8.70 -2.31 6.10
CA LEU A 157 8.04 -2.37 4.80
C LEU A 157 6.93 -3.42 4.85
N VAL A 158 5.81 -3.15 4.22
CA VAL A 158 4.75 -4.15 3.95
C VAL A 158 4.95 -4.78 2.58
N ALA A 159 5.55 -4.03 1.68
CA ALA A 159 6.01 -4.45 0.36
C ALA A 159 7.40 -5.13 0.42
N PHE A 160 7.79 -5.84 -0.62
CA PHE A 160 9.18 -6.26 -0.84
C PHE A 160 10.07 -5.05 -1.17
N GLY A 161 11.39 -5.21 -1.10
CA GLY A 161 12.35 -4.14 -1.41
C GLY A 161 12.54 -3.88 -2.90
N ASP A 162 12.96 -2.65 -3.28
CA ASP A 162 13.30 -2.27 -4.66
C ASP A 162 14.36 -3.17 -5.27
N ASN A 163 15.35 -3.59 -4.48
CA ASN A 163 16.37 -4.53 -4.91
C ASN A 163 15.78 -5.91 -5.26
N VAL A 164 14.72 -6.33 -4.59
CA VAL A 164 14.01 -7.60 -4.85
C VAL A 164 13.21 -7.51 -6.15
N GLN A 165 12.41 -6.44 -6.32
CA GLN A 165 11.59 -6.30 -7.53
C GLN A 165 12.42 -6.06 -8.79
N ALA A 166 13.50 -5.30 -8.69
CA ALA A 166 14.41 -5.08 -9.82
C ALA A 166 15.14 -6.38 -10.21
N ALA A 167 15.55 -7.19 -9.23
CA ALA A 167 16.12 -8.52 -9.48
C ALA A 167 15.12 -9.43 -10.20
N ALA A 168 13.86 -9.46 -9.73
CA ALA A 168 12.82 -10.25 -10.38
C ALA A 168 12.60 -9.82 -11.83
N MET A 169 12.55 -8.53 -12.11
CA MET A 169 12.38 -8.04 -13.48
C MET A 169 13.59 -8.31 -14.37
N ALA A 170 14.81 -8.33 -13.82
CA ALA A 170 16.02 -8.70 -14.56
C ALA A 170 16.05 -10.20 -14.88
N GLU A 171 15.71 -11.07 -13.91
CA GLU A 171 15.59 -12.50 -14.15
C GLU A 171 14.49 -12.79 -15.19
N TYR A 172 13.31 -12.18 -15.05
CA TYR A 172 12.24 -12.26 -16.04
C TYR A 172 12.71 -11.83 -17.45
N ALA A 173 13.40 -10.69 -17.57
CA ALA A 173 13.92 -10.22 -18.87
C ALA A 173 14.85 -11.24 -19.52
N LEU A 174 15.78 -11.84 -18.74
CA LEU A 174 16.67 -12.89 -19.21
C LEU A 174 15.95 -14.15 -19.65
N GLU A 175 14.89 -14.55 -18.95
CA GLU A 175 14.03 -15.69 -19.30
C GLU A 175 13.21 -15.44 -20.56
N GLN A 176 12.78 -14.20 -20.80
CA GLN A 176 12.16 -13.80 -22.09
C GLN A 176 13.16 -13.81 -23.24
N GLY A 177 14.44 -14.05 -23.00
CA GLY A 177 15.47 -14.09 -24.02
C GLY A 177 16.10 -12.72 -24.33
N TYR A 178 15.77 -11.67 -23.57
CA TYR A 178 16.37 -10.35 -23.74
C TYR A 178 17.85 -10.40 -23.34
N ARG A 179 18.71 -9.72 -24.12
CA ARG A 179 20.16 -9.70 -23.90
C ARG A 179 20.71 -8.28 -23.88
N THR A 180 19.94 -7.30 -24.34
CA THR A 180 20.32 -5.90 -24.31
C THR A 180 19.24 -5.05 -23.68
N VAL A 181 19.62 -4.11 -22.81
CA VAL A 181 18.71 -3.17 -22.15
C VAL A 181 19.19 -1.74 -22.32
N TYR A 182 18.23 -0.84 -22.44
CA TYR A 182 18.43 0.60 -22.27
C TYR A 182 17.73 1.03 -20.97
N THR A 183 18.40 1.79 -20.09
CA THR A 183 17.80 2.20 -18.82
C THR A 183 17.44 3.68 -18.81
N MET A 184 16.35 4.01 -18.12
CA MET A 184 15.91 5.38 -17.85
C MET A 184 15.95 5.63 -16.36
N VAL A 185 16.70 6.64 -15.91
CA VAL A 185 17.00 6.91 -14.50
C VAL A 185 16.56 8.32 -14.12
N SER A 186 15.97 8.53 -12.95
CA SER A 186 15.83 9.87 -12.38
C SER A 186 16.52 9.98 -11.02
N PRO A 187 17.33 11.01 -10.79
CA PRO A 187 17.94 11.25 -9.49
C PRO A 187 16.98 11.85 -8.46
N ASP A 188 15.75 12.21 -8.84
CA ASP A 188 14.82 12.98 -8.03
C ASP A 188 14.28 12.20 -6.82
N LEU A 189 14.14 10.87 -6.97
CA LEU A 189 13.77 9.96 -5.88
C LEU A 189 14.68 8.73 -5.85
N SER A 190 14.90 8.18 -4.66
CA SER A 190 15.66 6.95 -4.47
C SER A 190 15.10 5.79 -5.30
N TYR A 191 13.79 5.65 -5.36
CA TYR A 191 13.07 4.67 -6.18
C TYR A 191 13.51 4.75 -7.67
N THR A 192 13.35 5.90 -8.29
CA THR A 192 13.65 6.10 -9.72
C THR A 192 15.16 6.09 -10.02
N ALA A 193 15.99 6.34 -9.00
CA ALA A 193 17.44 6.32 -9.12
C ALA A 193 18.02 4.90 -8.98
N LYS A 194 17.53 4.11 -8.02
CA LYS A 194 18.14 2.83 -7.65
C LYS A 194 17.57 1.63 -8.42
N LEU A 195 16.28 1.62 -8.74
CA LEU A 195 15.67 0.50 -9.47
C LEU A 195 16.42 0.13 -10.75
N PRO A 196 16.74 1.06 -11.67
CA PRO A 196 17.51 0.72 -12.86
C PRO A 196 18.91 0.20 -12.56
N VAL A 197 19.54 0.68 -11.48
CA VAL A 197 20.88 0.21 -11.06
C VAL A 197 20.81 -1.25 -10.58
N PHE A 198 19.85 -1.59 -9.72
CA PHE A 198 19.64 -2.97 -9.25
C PHE A 198 19.28 -3.90 -10.41
N PHE A 199 18.44 -3.45 -11.32
CA PHE A 199 18.09 -4.22 -12.52
C PHE A 199 19.34 -4.50 -13.36
N SER A 200 20.11 -3.46 -13.71
CA SER A 200 21.32 -3.60 -14.55
C SER A 200 22.36 -4.50 -13.90
N GLU A 201 22.52 -4.43 -12.57
CA GLU A 201 23.43 -5.30 -11.84
C GLU A 201 23.08 -6.78 -12.06
N VAL A 202 21.83 -7.17 -11.82
CA VAL A 202 21.37 -8.57 -11.96
C VAL A 202 21.34 -8.99 -13.43
N PHE A 203 20.87 -8.12 -14.32
CA PHE A 203 20.78 -8.40 -15.75
C PHE A 203 22.15 -8.66 -16.38
N THR A 204 23.15 -7.87 -16.01
CA THR A 204 24.53 -8.03 -16.52
C THR A 204 25.24 -9.23 -15.89
N GLN A 205 25.01 -9.52 -14.60
CA GLN A 205 25.50 -10.76 -13.96
C GLN A 205 24.91 -12.00 -14.63
N GLY A 206 23.67 -11.93 -15.10
CA GLY A 206 23.00 -12.99 -15.86
C GLY A 206 23.39 -13.10 -17.34
N GLY A 207 24.37 -12.29 -17.81
CA GLY A 207 24.90 -12.32 -19.18
C GLY A 207 24.20 -11.39 -20.16
N GLY A 208 23.38 -10.45 -19.68
CA GLY A 208 22.86 -9.33 -20.47
C GLY A 208 23.86 -8.19 -20.59
N GLU A 209 23.54 -7.20 -21.42
CA GLU A 209 24.34 -5.99 -21.63
C GLU A 209 23.47 -4.74 -21.51
N GLU A 210 23.88 -3.76 -20.71
CA GLU A 210 23.30 -2.43 -20.72
C GLU A 210 23.95 -1.61 -21.83
N ILE A 211 23.22 -1.41 -22.92
CA ILE A 211 23.76 -0.73 -24.12
C ILE A 211 23.62 0.79 -24.06
N GLY A 212 22.96 1.31 -23.06
CA GLY A 212 22.83 2.74 -22.83
C GLY A 212 21.93 3.09 -21.65
N THR A 213 22.12 4.30 -21.17
CA THR A 213 21.31 4.89 -20.10
C THR A 213 21.07 6.37 -20.39
N ASP A 214 19.94 6.88 -19.94
CA ASP A 214 19.65 8.32 -19.99
C ASP A 214 18.89 8.75 -18.73
N THR A 215 18.81 10.06 -18.53
CA THR A 215 18.15 10.63 -17.36
C THR A 215 16.85 11.35 -17.75
N PHE A 216 15.92 11.39 -16.81
CA PHE A 216 14.69 12.19 -16.88
C PHE A 216 14.46 12.90 -15.54
N SER A 217 13.58 13.90 -15.51
CA SER A 217 13.06 14.48 -14.29
C SER A 217 11.61 14.08 -14.07
N ILE A 218 11.21 13.85 -12.83
CA ILE A 218 9.82 13.54 -12.49
C ILE A 218 8.92 14.70 -12.91
N GLY A 219 7.79 14.40 -13.55
CA GLY A 219 6.88 15.40 -14.11
C GLY A 219 7.28 15.91 -15.49
N GLN A 220 8.34 15.33 -16.12
CA GLN A 220 8.78 15.71 -17.47
C GLN A 220 7.69 15.39 -18.51
N GLN A 221 7.37 16.37 -19.37
CA GLN A 221 6.36 16.23 -20.42
C GLN A 221 6.96 16.03 -21.81
N ASP A 222 8.24 16.27 -21.99
CA ASP A 222 8.95 16.15 -23.27
C ASP A 222 10.16 15.23 -23.13
N PHE A 223 10.09 14.07 -23.77
CA PHE A 223 11.13 13.04 -23.81
C PHE A 223 11.82 12.95 -25.17
N GLN A 224 11.64 13.92 -26.07
CA GLN A 224 12.16 13.87 -27.44
C GLN A 224 13.68 13.68 -27.51
N ALA A 225 14.43 14.24 -26.56
CA ALA A 225 15.88 14.07 -26.50
C ALA A 225 16.27 12.62 -26.25
N GLN A 226 15.67 12.00 -25.23
CA GLN A 226 15.90 10.60 -24.87
C GLN A 226 15.41 9.64 -25.95
N VAL A 227 14.19 9.87 -26.44
CA VAL A 227 13.58 9.07 -27.51
C VAL A 227 14.43 9.12 -28.80
N THR A 228 14.95 10.31 -29.19
CA THR A 228 15.82 10.45 -30.36
C THR A 228 17.11 9.65 -30.21
N LYS A 229 17.71 9.63 -29.01
CA LYS A 229 18.90 8.81 -28.72
C LYS A 229 18.61 7.33 -28.89
N ILE A 230 17.51 6.84 -28.26
CA ILE A 230 17.10 5.44 -28.33
C ILE A 230 16.83 5.05 -29.79
N ALA A 231 16.03 5.83 -30.50
CA ALA A 231 15.70 5.57 -31.92
C ALA A 231 16.94 5.59 -32.83
N GLY A 232 17.93 6.39 -32.48
CA GLY A 232 19.20 6.53 -33.23
C GLY A 232 20.26 5.48 -32.93
N LEU A 233 20.01 4.53 -32.04
CA LEU A 233 20.96 3.46 -31.72
C LEU A 233 21.20 2.56 -32.94
N PRO A 234 22.46 2.13 -33.16
CA PRO A 234 22.80 1.22 -34.28
C PRO A 234 22.05 -0.12 -34.18
N THR A 235 21.80 -0.57 -32.99
CA THR A 235 20.98 -1.77 -32.64
C THR A 235 20.00 -1.35 -31.59
N GLN A 236 18.71 -1.61 -31.80
CA GLN A 236 17.70 -1.31 -30.83
C GLN A 236 17.86 -2.24 -29.61
N PRO A 237 17.59 -1.76 -28.38
CA PRO A 237 17.60 -2.61 -27.21
C PRO A 237 16.49 -3.68 -27.28
N ASP A 238 16.74 -4.85 -26.70
CA ASP A 238 15.70 -5.88 -26.56
C ASP A 238 14.58 -5.43 -25.62
N CYS A 239 14.93 -4.61 -24.61
CA CYS A 239 13.96 -3.99 -23.70
C CYS A 239 14.46 -2.65 -23.16
N ILE A 240 13.55 -1.85 -22.62
CA ILE A 240 13.86 -0.62 -21.88
C ILE A 240 13.40 -0.83 -20.45
N TYR A 241 14.27 -0.55 -19.45
CA TYR A 241 13.88 -0.63 -18.03
C TYR A 241 13.87 0.74 -17.37
N THR A 242 12.87 0.98 -16.53
CA THR A 242 12.72 2.25 -15.82
C THR A 242 11.99 2.11 -14.49
N GLY A 243 12.29 2.99 -13.54
CA GLY A 243 11.49 3.25 -12.35
C GLY A 243 10.47 4.38 -12.54
N MET A 244 10.12 4.77 -13.77
CA MET A 244 9.05 5.74 -14.01
C MET A 244 7.73 5.25 -13.42
N PHE A 245 6.91 6.19 -13.00
CA PHE A 245 5.54 5.92 -12.62
C PHE A 245 4.57 6.81 -13.41
N VAL A 246 3.30 6.57 -13.27
CA VAL A 246 2.24 7.33 -13.92
C VAL A 246 2.19 8.74 -13.29
N PRO A 247 2.07 9.84 -14.10
CA PRO A 247 1.75 9.86 -15.54
C PRO A 247 2.96 9.82 -16.49
N ASP A 248 4.19 10.00 -16.02
CA ASP A 248 5.38 10.22 -16.84
C ASP A 248 5.61 9.09 -17.85
N VAL A 249 5.46 7.83 -17.40
CA VAL A 249 5.62 6.65 -18.26
C VAL A 249 4.65 6.64 -19.43
N GLY A 250 3.42 7.11 -19.24
CA GLY A 250 2.43 7.20 -20.32
C GLY A 250 2.83 8.21 -21.40
N VAL A 251 3.39 9.36 -20.98
CA VAL A 251 3.92 10.36 -21.91
C VAL A 251 5.16 9.83 -22.65
N PHE A 252 6.07 9.18 -21.93
CA PHE A 252 7.28 8.57 -22.50
C PHE A 252 6.93 7.52 -23.55
N LEU A 253 6.03 6.58 -23.24
CA LEU A 253 5.60 5.52 -24.14
C LEU A 253 5.01 6.07 -25.44
N LYS A 254 4.12 7.06 -25.38
CA LYS A 254 3.57 7.71 -26.59
C LYS A 254 4.65 8.29 -27.49
N GLN A 255 5.60 9.01 -26.92
CA GLN A 255 6.68 9.61 -27.69
C GLN A 255 7.63 8.55 -28.25
N LEU A 256 7.91 7.49 -27.46
CA LEU A 256 8.74 6.37 -27.86
C LEU A 256 8.14 5.63 -29.07
N ARG A 257 6.85 5.29 -29.02
CA ARG A 257 6.14 4.61 -30.11
C ARG A 257 6.01 5.51 -31.35
N ALA A 258 5.74 6.81 -31.17
CA ALA A 258 5.72 7.78 -32.26
C ALA A 258 7.05 7.89 -33.03
N ALA A 259 8.18 7.63 -32.34
CA ALA A 259 9.51 7.56 -32.97
C ALA A 259 9.83 6.20 -33.60
N GLY A 260 8.91 5.25 -33.59
CA GLY A 260 9.06 3.92 -34.16
C GLY A 260 9.85 2.92 -33.32
N VAL A 261 10.15 3.23 -32.06
CA VAL A 261 10.80 2.30 -31.13
C VAL A 261 9.74 1.31 -30.62
N THR A 262 9.95 0.04 -30.86
CA THR A 262 9.03 -1.04 -30.50
C THR A 262 9.50 -1.90 -29.31
N ALA A 263 10.72 -1.64 -28.80
CA ALA A 263 11.25 -2.35 -27.64
C ALA A 263 10.23 -2.32 -26.47
N PRO A 264 9.94 -3.48 -25.82
CA PRO A 264 9.05 -3.52 -24.69
C PRO A 264 9.61 -2.70 -23.53
N LEU A 265 8.70 -2.03 -22.80
CA LEU A 265 9.05 -1.37 -21.55
C LEU A 265 8.92 -2.35 -20.41
N LEU A 266 9.94 -2.41 -19.57
CA LEU A 266 9.92 -3.11 -18.31
C LEU A 266 9.98 -2.08 -17.17
N GLY A 267 9.28 -2.35 -16.08
CA GLY A 267 9.26 -1.43 -14.95
C GLY A 267 8.97 -2.12 -13.62
N ALA A 268 8.61 -1.31 -12.66
CA ALA A 268 8.36 -1.73 -11.29
C ALA A 268 6.89 -1.48 -10.88
N ASP A 269 6.55 -1.68 -9.62
CA ASP A 269 5.19 -1.60 -9.07
C ASP A 269 4.47 -0.26 -9.27
N GLY A 270 5.21 0.83 -9.49
CA GLY A 270 4.65 2.12 -9.89
C GLY A 270 3.86 2.11 -11.21
N LEU A 271 3.96 1.04 -11.99
CA LEU A 271 3.19 0.84 -13.23
C LEU A 271 1.86 0.10 -13.01
N ASP A 272 1.64 -0.53 -11.87
CA ASP A 272 0.42 -1.30 -11.55
C ASP A 272 -0.77 -0.38 -11.22
N GLN A 273 -1.12 0.46 -12.17
CA GLN A 273 -2.18 1.44 -12.02
C GLN A 273 -3.00 1.56 -13.31
N GLN A 274 -4.33 1.51 -13.20
CA GLN A 274 -5.23 1.65 -14.35
C GLN A 274 -4.91 2.88 -15.23
N PRO A 275 -4.54 4.05 -14.67
CA PRO A 275 -4.14 5.21 -15.46
C PRO A 275 -2.98 4.97 -16.45
N LEU A 276 -2.14 3.95 -16.28
CA LEU A 276 -1.15 3.58 -17.31
C LEU A 276 -1.85 3.26 -18.64
N ILE A 277 -2.85 2.39 -18.59
CA ILE A 277 -3.62 1.98 -19.79
C ILE A 277 -4.44 3.15 -20.32
N ASP A 278 -5.10 3.88 -19.44
CA ASP A 278 -5.97 5.01 -19.81
C ASP A 278 -5.18 6.12 -20.52
N LEU A 279 -3.94 6.39 -20.08
CA LEU A 279 -3.08 7.43 -20.65
C LEU A 279 -2.32 6.98 -21.89
N ALA A 280 -1.71 5.80 -21.87
CA ALA A 280 -0.86 5.32 -22.96
C ALA A 280 -1.67 4.60 -24.06
N GLY A 281 -2.82 3.99 -23.74
CA GLY A 281 -3.61 3.26 -24.73
C GLY A 281 -2.82 2.08 -25.34
N GLU A 282 -2.84 1.98 -26.65
CA GLU A 282 -2.11 0.93 -27.39
C GLU A 282 -0.58 1.04 -27.25
N ASP A 283 -0.05 2.22 -26.90
CA ASP A 283 1.38 2.44 -26.76
C ASP A 283 2.00 1.70 -25.56
N CYS A 284 1.20 1.26 -24.58
CA CYS A 284 1.68 0.45 -23.47
C CYS A 284 1.58 -1.07 -23.69
N GLU A 285 1.11 -1.55 -24.84
CA GLU A 285 1.07 -2.98 -25.13
C GLU A 285 2.45 -3.62 -25.00
N GLY A 286 2.52 -4.77 -24.33
CA GLY A 286 3.76 -5.48 -24.04
C GLY A 286 4.60 -4.90 -22.91
N THR A 287 4.17 -3.81 -22.27
CA THR A 287 4.81 -3.32 -21.04
C THR A 287 4.64 -4.38 -19.94
N ALA A 288 5.74 -4.76 -19.27
CA ALA A 288 5.71 -5.69 -18.15
C ALA A 288 6.33 -5.05 -16.90
N PHE A 289 5.85 -5.43 -15.73
CA PHE A 289 6.28 -4.81 -14.47
C PHE A 289 6.10 -5.76 -13.28
N SER A 290 6.90 -5.52 -12.24
CA SER A 290 6.70 -6.17 -10.95
C SER A 290 5.53 -5.56 -10.19
N THR A 291 4.81 -6.37 -9.43
CA THR A 291 3.74 -5.90 -8.54
C THR A 291 3.60 -6.78 -7.30
N HIS A 292 2.92 -6.30 -6.27
CA HIS A 292 2.80 -6.95 -4.96
C HIS A 292 1.73 -8.05 -4.92
N GLY A 293 0.97 -8.23 -5.99
CA GLY A 293 -0.05 -9.25 -6.11
C GLY A 293 -0.90 -9.04 -7.36
N PHE A 294 -1.66 -10.04 -7.73
CA PHE A 294 -2.58 -9.96 -8.87
C PHE A 294 -3.96 -10.48 -8.47
N ALA A 295 -5.00 -9.73 -8.80
CA ALA A 295 -6.39 -10.06 -8.48
C ALA A 295 -6.94 -11.16 -9.41
N SER A 296 -6.29 -12.32 -9.39
CA SER A 296 -6.76 -13.51 -10.13
C SER A 296 -8.06 -14.05 -9.54
N PRO A 297 -8.98 -14.59 -10.34
CA PRO A 297 -10.20 -15.21 -9.83
C PRO A 297 -9.92 -16.22 -8.71
N GLY A 298 -10.55 -16.03 -7.54
CA GLY A 298 -10.39 -16.89 -6.36
C GLY A 298 -9.15 -16.57 -5.50
N SER A 299 -8.39 -15.53 -5.80
CA SER A 299 -7.33 -15.02 -4.92
C SER A 299 -7.90 -14.14 -3.80
N LYS A 300 -7.22 -14.09 -2.65
CA LYS A 300 -7.58 -13.17 -1.55
C LYS A 300 -7.66 -11.72 -2.01
N LEU A 301 -6.75 -11.32 -2.93
CA LEU A 301 -6.74 -9.97 -3.47
C LEU A 301 -7.98 -9.70 -4.36
N ALA A 302 -8.42 -10.68 -5.15
CA ALA A 302 -9.65 -10.53 -5.95
C ALA A 302 -10.89 -10.40 -5.07
N ASP A 303 -10.99 -11.19 -4.01
CA ASP A 303 -12.10 -11.12 -3.05
C ASP A 303 -12.09 -9.78 -2.31
N TYR A 304 -10.90 -9.30 -1.89
CA TYR A 304 -10.76 -8.00 -1.26
C TYR A 304 -11.17 -6.84 -2.19
N VAL A 305 -10.69 -6.85 -3.44
CA VAL A 305 -11.02 -5.84 -4.46
C VAL A 305 -12.51 -5.84 -4.76
N ALA A 306 -13.17 -7.00 -4.80
CA ALA A 306 -14.61 -7.09 -5.00
C ALA A 306 -15.39 -6.42 -3.83
N GLY A 307 -15.04 -6.76 -2.58
CA GLY A 307 -15.66 -6.14 -1.40
C GLY A 307 -15.37 -4.65 -1.29
N PHE A 308 -14.12 -4.23 -1.56
CA PHE A 308 -13.77 -2.81 -1.63
C PHE A 308 -14.60 -2.06 -2.68
N THR A 309 -14.79 -2.66 -3.86
CA THR A 309 -15.57 -2.06 -4.94
C THR A 309 -17.02 -1.84 -4.52
N GLU A 310 -17.63 -2.80 -3.82
CA GLU A 310 -18.97 -2.66 -3.28
C GLU A 310 -19.04 -1.53 -2.23
N TRP A 311 -18.11 -1.54 -1.27
CA TRP A 311 -17.98 -0.51 -0.25
C TRP A 311 -17.78 0.89 -0.83
N ASN A 312 -16.98 1.02 -1.90
CA ASN A 312 -16.66 2.28 -2.58
C ASN A 312 -17.69 2.69 -3.65
N GLY A 313 -18.93 2.25 -3.51
CA GLY A 313 -20.04 2.64 -4.40
C GLY A 313 -19.89 2.16 -5.84
N GLY A 314 -19.27 0.99 -6.05
CA GLY A 314 -19.08 0.36 -7.36
C GLY A 314 -17.79 0.78 -8.07
N LYS A 315 -16.90 1.52 -7.42
CA LYS A 315 -15.61 1.95 -7.98
C LYS A 315 -14.49 1.05 -7.46
N PRO A 316 -13.78 0.31 -8.32
CA PRO A 316 -12.62 -0.48 -7.91
C PRO A 316 -11.47 0.42 -7.46
N PRO A 317 -10.46 -0.13 -6.75
CA PRO A 317 -9.22 0.59 -6.50
C PRO A 317 -8.53 0.97 -7.82
N GLU A 318 -7.89 2.13 -7.87
CA GLU A 318 -7.07 2.54 -9.03
C GLU A 318 -5.80 1.69 -9.16
N ALA A 319 -5.29 1.20 -8.02
CA ALA A 319 -4.15 0.31 -7.91
C ALA A 319 -4.50 -0.86 -6.97
N ASN A 320 -4.85 -2.01 -7.53
CA ASN A 320 -5.29 -3.18 -6.77
C ASN A 320 -4.25 -3.66 -5.77
N ALA A 321 -2.98 -3.71 -6.16
CA ALA A 321 -1.90 -4.17 -5.29
C ALA A 321 -1.66 -3.19 -4.13
N PHE A 322 -1.73 -1.87 -4.35
CA PHE A 322 -1.58 -0.88 -3.29
C PHE A 322 -2.75 -0.90 -2.30
N ALA A 323 -3.98 -1.12 -2.79
CA ALA A 323 -5.12 -1.37 -1.91
C ALA A 323 -4.91 -2.66 -1.09
N GLY A 324 -4.37 -3.71 -1.70
CA GLY A 324 -3.96 -4.94 -1.00
C GLY A 324 -2.93 -4.69 0.08
N LEU A 325 -1.91 -3.86 -0.18
CA LEU A 325 -0.90 -3.48 0.83
C LEU A 325 -1.52 -2.69 2.00
N GLY A 326 -2.50 -1.83 1.74
CA GLY A 326 -3.25 -1.14 2.78
C GLY A 326 -4.03 -2.12 3.68
N ALA A 327 -4.65 -3.14 3.08
CA ALA A 327 -5.28 -4.24 3.83
C ALA A 327 -4.26 -5.04 4.65
N ASP A 328 -3.09 -5.30 4.08
CA ASP A 328 -2.00 -6.01 4.74
C ASP A 328 -1.49 -5.23 5.96
N CYS A 329 -1.42 -3.89 5.91
CA CYS A 329 -1.10 -3.06 7.08
C CYS A 329 -2.03 -3.38 8.25
N ILE A 330 -3.33 -3.42 8.01
CA ILE A 330 -4.33 -3.70 9.06
C ILE A 330 -4.23 -5.15 9.55
N ALA A 331 -4.00 -6.12 8.65
CA ALA A 331 -3.81 -7.52 9.02
C ALA A 331 -2.55 -7.73 9.89
N ILE A 332 -1.45 -7.05 9.55
CA ILE A 332 -0.18 -7.07 10.30
C ILE A 332 -0.36 -6.44 11.69
N ILE A 333 -1.01 -5.27 11.78
CA ILE A 333 -1.29 -4.60 13.05
C ILE A 333 -2.18 -5.47 13.92
N LYS A 334 -3.25 -6.05 13.35
CA LYS A 334 -4.13 -6.99 14.04
C LYS A 334 -3.34 -8.16 14.64
N ALA A 335 -2.53 -8.83 13.84
CA ALA A 335 -1.72 -9.97 14.29
C ALA A 335 -0.74 -9.58 15.41
N ALA A 336 -0.12 -8.40 15.31
CA ALA A 336 0.80 -7.89 16.32
C ALA A 336 0.09 -7.61 17.66
N VAL A 337 -1.09 -6.96 17.64
CA VAL A 337 -1.89 -6.67 18.84
C VAL A 337 -2.40 -7.96 19.48
N GLU A 338 -2.88 -8.93 18.70
CA GLU A 338 -3.32 -10.23 19.19
C GLU A 338 -2.16 -11.01 19.84
N ALA A 339 -0.97 -10.99 19.24
CA ALA A 339 0.22 -11.64 19.80
C ALA A 339 0.75 -10.93 21.05
N ALA A 340 0.66 -9.60 21.09
CA ALA A 340 1.04 -8.81 22.27
C ALA A 340 0.04 -8.95 23.44
N GLY A 341 -1.22 -9.25 23.13
CA GLY A 341 -2.32 -9.21 24.11
C GLY A 341 -2.52 -7.83 24.74
N SER A 342 -2.14 -6.77 24.03
CA SER A 342 -2.10 -5.40 24.52
C SER A 342 -2.09 -4.41 23.37
N VAL A 343 -2.63 -3.20 23.59
CA VAL A 343 -2.52 -2.04 22.68
C VAL A 343 -1.34 -1.12 23.06
N ASP A 344 -0.47 -1.52 23.98
CA ASP A 344 0.75 -0.78 24.30
C ASP A 344 1.70 -0.71 23.09
N PRO A 345 2.16 0.49 22.70
CA PRO A 345 2.98 0.66 21.49
C PRO A 345 4.28 -0.14 21.50
N ALA A 346 4.94 -0.29 22.66
CA ALA A 346 6.19 -1.03 22.75
C ALA A 346 5.95 -2.54 22.60
N ALA A 347 4.86 -3.05 23.16
CA ALA A 347 4.46 -4.45 23.03
C ALA A 347 4.06 -4.78 21.58
N ILE A 348 3.28 -3.89 20.93
CA ILE A 348 2.97 -4.00 19.50
C ILE A 348 4.26 -4.05 18.67
N GLY A 349 5.20 -3.13 18.92
CA GLY A 349 6.46 -3.07 18.19
C GLY A 349 7.37 -4.28 18.38
N GLU A 350 7.32 -4.95 19.52
CA GLU A 350 8.02 -6.22 19.76
C GLU A 350 7.33 -7.35 18.98
N ALA A 351 6.01 -7.41 19.03
CA ALA A 351 5.23 -8.41 18.31
C ALA A 351 5.38 -8.30 16.80
N LEU A 352 5.42 -7.07 16.24
CA LEU A 352 5.69 -6.83 14.82
C LEU A 352 6.99 -7.47 14.36
N GLY A 353 8.08 -7.28 15.11
CA GLY A 353 9.38 -7.85 14.79
C GLY A 353 9.46 -9.38 14.87
N ASN A 354 8.48 -10.01 15.52
CA ASN A 354 8.39 -11.47 15.70
C ASN A 354 7.40 -12.15 14.73
N ILE A 355 6.74 -11.41 13.84
CA ILE A 355 5.82 -11.99 12.84
C ILE A 355 6.57 -12.96 11.94
N GLU A 356 5.99 -14.16 11.78
CA GLU A 356 6.51 -15.24 10.96
C GLU A 356 5.35 -15.95 10.22
N ASN A 357 5.47 -16.08 8.89
CA ASN A 357 4.50 -16.75 8.01
C ASN A 357 3.05 -16.24 8.15
N LEU A 358 2.86 -14.93 8.36
CA LEU A 358 1.53 -14.34 8.40
C LEU A 358 0.94 -14.27 6.99
N GLU A 359 -0.16 -14.95 6.79
CA GLU A 359 -0.92 -14.84 5.54
C GLU A 359 -1.72 -13.54 5.49
N VAL A 360 -1.49 -12.74 4.46
CA VAL A 360 -2.14 -11.46 4.20
C VAL A 360 -2.81 -11.46 2.82
N VAL A 361 -3.40 -10.35 2.40
CA VAL A 361 -4.12 -10.24 1.12
C VAL A 361 -3.18 -10.41 -0.07
N THR A 362 -1.96 -9.84 0.02
CA THR A 362 -0.99 -9.87 -1.07
C THR A 362 0.06 -11.00 -0.94
N GLY A 363 -0.15 -11.98 -0.06
CA GLY A 363 0.74 -13.14 0.07
C GLY A 363 1.04 -13.51 1.52
N THR A 364 2.30 -13.84 1.82
CA THR A 364 2.76 -14.23 3.16
C THR A 364 3.88 -13.29 3.59
N ILE A 365 3.87 -12.85 4.85
CA ILE A 365 4.84 -11.94 5.42
C ILE A 365 5.58 -12.56 6.59
N THR A 366 6.92 -12.39 6.60
CA THR A 366 7.79 -12.73 7.72
C THR A 366 8.73 -11.56 7.99
N TYR A 367 8.70 -11.05 9.23
CA TYR A 367 9.67 -10.04 9.70
C TYR A 367 10.76 -10.64 10.59
N LYS A 368 10.47 -11.75 11.26
CA LYS A 368 11.41 -12.41 12.16
C LYS A 368 12.74 -12.75 11.46
N GLY A 369 13.83 -12.23 12.01
CA GLY A 369 15.17 -12.40 11.44
C GLY A 369 15.49 -11.48 10.27
N THR A 370 14.64 -10.51 9.94
CA THR A 370 14.87 -9.49 8.90
C THR A 370 15.17 -8.13 9.53
N SER A 371 15.54 -7.16 8.70
CA SER A 371 15.72 -5.75 9.08
C SER A 371 14.41 -4.94 8.97
N GLY A 372 13.23 -5.58 8.96
CA GLY A 372 11.94 -4.94 8.73
C GLY A 372 11.51 -4.94 7.25
N ILE A 373 12.28 -5.58 6.38
CA ILE A 373 11.94 -5.82 4.96
C ILE A 373 11.45 -7.26 4.85
N PRO A 374 10.19 -7.51 4.47
CA PRO A 374 9.66 -8.87 4.45
C PRO A 374 10.20 -9.66 3.26
N MET A 375 10.39 -10.96 3.48
CA MET A 375 10.50 -11.92 2.38
C MET A 375 9.12 -12.13 1.76
N LYS A 376 9.00 -11.89 0.46
CA LYS A 376 7.72 -11.93 -0.28
C LYS A 376 7.94 -12.41 -1.72
N THR A 377 6.95 -13.09 -2.28
CA THR A 377 6.90 -13.41 -3.72
C THR A 377 6.68 -12.14 -4.53
N VAL A 378 7.41 -12.00 -5.63
CA VAL A 378 7.18 -10.94 -6.62
C VAL A 378 6.22 -11.47 -7.68
N THR A 379 5.23 -10.69 -8.03
CA THR A 379 4.35 -10.94 -9.17
C THR A 379 4.83 -10.12 -10.36
N VAL A 380 4.93 -10.73 -11.53
CA VAL A 380 5.13 -10.04 -12.80
C VAL A 380 3.80 -9.98 -13.54
N ALA A 381 3.38 -8.79 -13.89
CA ALA A 381 2.22 -8.52 -14.72
C ALA A 381 2.64 -7.85 -16.03
N ALA A 382 1.79 -7.92 -17.04
CA ALA A 382 1.99 -7.22 -18.30
C ALA A 382 0.69 -6.64 -18.86
N VAL A 383 0.80 -5.68 -19.76
CA VAL A 383 -0.34 -5.17 -20.53
C VAL A 383 -0.50 -6.01 -21.79
N GLU A 384 -1.66 -6.65 -21.93
CA GLU A 384 -2.03 -7.40 -23.13
C GLU A 384 -3.49 -7.11 -23.49
N ASN A 385 -3.73 -6.68 -24.74
CA ASN A 385 -5.05 -6.30 -25.25
C ASN A 385 -5.73 -5.24 -24.36
N GLY A 386 -4.96 -4.26 -23.92
CA GLY A 386 -5.43 -3.16 -23.07
C GLY A 386 -5.86 -3.57 -21.67
N LYS A 387 -5.30 -4.66 -21.14
CA LYS A 387 -5.58 -5.16 -19.78
C LYS A 387 -4.32 -5.65 -19.11
N PHE A 388 -4.29 -5.58 -17.79
CA PHE A 388 -3.27 -6.25 -17.01
C PHE A 388 -3.52 -7.76 -16.99
N VAL A 389 -2.46 -8.54 -17.24
CA VAL A 389 -2.46 -9.99 -17.20
C VAL A 389 -1.33 -10.49 -16.31
N LEU A 390 -1.59 -11.54 -15.55
CA LEU A 390 -0.56 -12.23 -14.76
C LEU A 390 0.38 -12.96 -15.70
N LYS A 391 1.67 -12.76 -15.55
CA LYS A 391 2.71 -13.48 -16.27
C LYS A 391 3.33 -14.56 -15.40
N GLU A 392 3.81 -14.18 -14.22
CA GLU A 392 4.61 -15.06 -13.38
C GLU A 392 4.58 -14.64 -11.92
N GLN A 393 4.88 -15.58 -11.00
CA GLN A 393 5.06 -15.31 -9.57
C GLN A 393 6.22 -16.14 -9.04
N PHE A 394 7.25 -15.48 -8.52
CA PHE A 394 8.44 -16.17 -7.99
C PHE A 394 9.20 -15.30 -6.98
N VAL A 395 10.14 -15.90 -6.30
CA VAL A 395 11.11 -15.21 -5.45
C VAL A 395 12.44 -15.18 -6.23
N PRO A 396 12.98 -13.99 -6.54
CA PRO A 396 14.24 -13.90 -7.29
C PRO A 396 15.40 -14.50 -6.50
N THR A 397 16.41 -14.99 -7.22
CA THR A 397 17.55 -15.71 -6.64
C THR A 397 18.77 -14.82 -6.42
N ASN A 398 18.97 -13.82 -7.28
CA ASN A 398 20.12 -12.92 -7.25
C ASN A 398 19.71 -11.54 -6.80
N ILE A 399 19.53 -11.35 -5.48
CA ILE A 399 19.06 -10.08 -4.93
C ILE A 399 20.26 -9.20 -4.58
N PRO A 400 20.41 -8.01 -5.22
CA PRO A 400 21.45 -7.04 -4.88
C PRO A 400 21.35 -6.59 -3.42
N THR A 401 22.49 -6.22 -2.84
CA THR A 401 22.49 -5.57 -1.52
C THR A 401 21.82 -4.20 -1.63
N PRO A 402 20.90 -3.84 -0.72
CA PRO A 402 20.20 -2.55 -0.73
C PRO A 402 21.11 -1.33 -0.62
#